data_cae2493bbc231c939286dd68e5dbd820
#
_entry.id   cae2493bbc231c939286dd68e5dbd820
#
_cell.length_a   1.000
_cell.length_b   1.000
_cell.length_c   1.000
_cell.angle_alpha   90.00
_cell.angle_beta   90.00
_cell.angle_gamma   90.00
#
_symmetry.space_group_name_H-M   'P 1'
#
loop_
_entity.id
_entity.type
_entity.pdbx_description
1 polymer ?
#
loop_
_entity_poly.entity_id
_entity_poly.type
_entity_poly.pdbx_seq_one_letter_code
_entity_poly.pdbx_strand_id
1 'polypeptide(L)'
;MTSDQYHLLEQDIKDVAWGNIDSDWTPPETIPDLSQYDTISIDLETRDENLLKLGPGWCRKDGHIIGIAVAAGESSWYFPVAHTVGNMPRRPVFQWLTDLCKDTTKTFVFHNALYDLGWLRAEGVEVKGKIRDTMVAAPLLNENRRYYNLNSLAGDYLGTYKDEKMLKSAAE
;
A
#
# COMPACT_ATOMS: atom_id res chain seq x y z
N MET A 1 -17.19 29.11 14.92
CA MET A 1 -16.05 29.09 13.98
C MET A 1 -16.59 29.39 12.60
N THR A 2 -15.97 30.33 11.90
CA THR A 2 -16.35 30.68 10.53
C THR A 2 -15.72 29.71 9.52
N SER A 3 -16.30 29.63 8.31
CA SER A 3 -15.78 28.80 7.20
C SER A 3 -14.27 29.02 6.96
N ASP A 4 -13.82 30.27 7.08
CA ASP A 4 -12.42 30.66 6.87
C ASP A 4 -11.48 30.14 7.96
N GLN A 5 -11.97 30.00 9.20
CA GLN A 5 -11.17 29.40 10.30
C GLN A 5 -11.00 27.89 10.12
N TYR A 6 -11.99 27.21 9.54
CA TYR A 6 -11.84 25.79 9.18
C TYR A 6 -10.84 25.60 8.04
N HIS A 7 -10.85 26.48 7.04
CA HIS A 7 -9.94 26.38 5.89
C HIS A 7 -8.48 26.65 6.27
N LEU A 8 -8.24 27.61 7.19
CA LEU A 8 -6.90 27.85 7.75
C LEU A 8 -6.41 26.67 8.60
N LEU A 9 -7.26 26.07 9.43
CA LEU A 9 -6.92 24.89 10.21
C LEU A 9 -6.64 23.66 9.34
N GLU A 10 -7.34 23.47 8.23
CA GLU A 10 -7.06 22.41 7.26
C GLU A 10 -5.73 22.63 6.53
N GLN A 11 -5.37 23.88 6.24
CA GLN A 11 -4.11 24.23 5.59
C GLN A 11 -2.93 24.05 6.55
N ASP A 12 -3.06 24.54 7.80
CA ASP A 12 -2.07 24.36 8.86
C ASP A 12 -1.84 22.86 9.20
N ILE A 13 -2.92 22.05 9.18
CA ILE A 13 -2.81 20.58 9.41
C ILE A 13 -2.11 19.88 8.24
N LYS A 14 -2.36 20.31 7.00
CA LYS A 14 -1.64 19.79 5.83
C LYS A 14 -0.15 20.10 5.91
N ASP A 15 0.20 21.34 6.27
CA ASP A 15 1.58 21.81 6.35
C ASP A 15 2.35 21.15 7.50
N VAL A 16 1.69 20.83 8.61
CA VAL A 16 2.30 20.15 9.78
C VAL A 16 2.40 18.64 9.59
N ALA A 17 1.42 18.01 8.94
CA ALA A 17 1.36 16.55 8.85
C ALA A 17 2.32 15.95 7.81
N TRP A 18 2.66 16.70 6.77
CA TRP A 18 3.60 16.25 5.75
C TRP A 18 5.00 16.85 5.92
N GLY A 19 5.23 17.66 6.97
CA GLY A 19 6.46 18.41 7.27
C GLY A 19 7.13 18.82 5.97
N ASN A 20 7.35 19.99 5.58
CA ASN A 20 8.06 20.50 4.38
C ASN A 20 8.64 19.47 3.39
N ILE A 21 7.91 18.37 3.15
CA ILE A 21 8.24 17.41 2.11
C ILE A 21 7.82 18.06 0.81
N ASP A 22 8.81 18.49 0.04
CA ASP A 22 8.65 19.07 -1.31
C ASP A 22 8.17 17.95 -2.27
N SER A 23 6.91 17.56 -2.15
CA SER A 23 6.27 16.51 -2.91
C SER A 23 5.00 17.03 -3.56
N ASP A 24 5.00 17.02 -4.89
CA ASP A 24 3.82 17.35 -5.74
C ASP A 24 2.77 16.23 -5.70
N TRP A 25 3.02 15.15 -4.94
CA TRP A 25 2.12 14.02 -4.92
C TRP A 25 0.81 14.37 -4.21
N THR A 26 -0.29 14.06 -4.87
CA THR A 26 -1.65 14.17 -4.32
C THR A 26 -2.37 12.83 -4.46
N PRO A 27 -3.28 12.49 -3.53
CA PRO A 27 -4.15 11.33 -3.70
C PRO A 27 -4.89 11.39 -5.04
N PRO A 28 -5.15 10.23 -5.68
CA PRO A 28 -5.93 10.21 -6.90
C PRO A 28 -7.32 10.82 -6.66
N GLU A 29 -7.77 11.72 -7.55
CA GLU A 29 -9.11 12.31 -7.46
C GLU A 29 -10.21 11.27 -7.65
N THR A 30 -9.92 10.25 -8.45
CA THR A 30 -10.87 9.17 -8.78
C THR A 30 -10.21 7.80 -8.65
N ILE A 31 -11.02 6.82 -8.33
CA ILE A 31 -10.59 5.42 -8.32
C ILE A 31 -10.48 4.92 -9.77
N PRO A 32 -9.33 4.33 -10.19
CA PRO A 32 -9.11 3.92 -11.57
C PRO A 32 -9.95 2.71 -11.95
N ASP A 33 -10.31 2.62 -13.23
CA ASP A 33 -10.80 1.39 -13.83
C ASP A 33 -9.61 0.50 -14.22
N LEU A 34 -9.51 -0.65 -13.58
CA LEU A 34 -8.47 -1.66 -13.83
C LEU A 34 -8.99 -2.87 -14.60
N SER A 35 -10.17 -2.80 -15.20
CA SER A 35 -10.80 -3.92 -15.91
C SER A 35 -9.93 -4.46 -17.06
N GLN A 36 -9.19 -3.58 -17.73
CA GLN A 36 -8.31 -3.89 -18.86
C GLN A 36 -7.01 -4.62 -18.50
N TYR A 37 -6.64 -4.68 -17.22
CA TYR A 37 -5.38 -5.28 -16.80
C TYR A 37 -5.58 -6.69 -16.24
N ASP A 38 -4.85 -7.67 -16.76
CA ASP A 38 -4.89 -9.06 -16.29
C ASP A 38 -4.03 -9.26 -15.02
N THR A 39 -3.00 -8.43 -14.85
CA THR A 39 -2.07 -8.52 -13.73
C THR A 39 -2.05 -7.21 -12.95
N ILE A 40 -2.23 -7.30 -11.65
CA ILE A 40 -2.31 -6.16 -10.73
C ILE A 40 -1.42 -6.46 -9.52
N SER A 41 -0.50 -5.55 -9.21
CA SER A 41 0.26 -5.59 -7.97
C SER A 41 -0.47 -4.83 -6.87
N ILE A 42 -0.46 -5.37 -5.66
CA ILE A 42 -1.02 -4.74 -4.46
C ILE A 42 0.03 -4.79 -3.35
N ASP A 43 0.20 -3.69 -2.64
CA ASP A 43 1.02 -3.56 -1.44
C ASP A 43 0.27 -2.71 -0.41
N LEU A 44 0.33 -3.09 0.87
CA LEU A 44 -0.42 -2.43 1.93
C LEU A 44 0.53 -1.71 2.89
N GLU A 45 0.21 -0.46 3.16
CA GLU A 45 0.79 0.27 4.28
C GLU A 45 -0.10 0.10 5.51
N THR A 46 0.50 -0.29 6.63
CA THR A 46 -0.25 -0.65 7.83
C THR A 46 0.34 0.02 9.07
N ARG A 47 -0.53 0.33 10.02
CA ARG A 47 -0.13 0.62 11.38
C ARG A 47 -0.17 -0.67 12.19
N ASP A 48 1.00 -1.25 12.44
CA ASP A 48 1.19 -2.52 13.16
C ASP A 48 2.35 -2.39 14.15
N GLU A 49 2.12 -1.65 15.24
CA GLU A 49 3.16 -1.23 16.19
C GLU A 49 3.85 -2.40 16.90
N ASN A 50 3.17 -3.52 17.02
CA ASN A 50 3.65 -4.70 17.71
C ASN A 50 4.16 -5.81 16.78
N LEU A 51 4.27 -5.55 15.47
CA LEU A 51 4.65 -6.55 14.46
C LEU A 51 5.92 -7.33 14.85
N LEU A 52 6.98 -6.62 15.22
CA LEU A 52 8.28 -7.25 15.55
C LEU A 52 8.28 -8.03 16.85
N LYS A 53 7.38 -7.72 17.79
CA LYS A 53 7.33 -8.35 19.10
C LYS A 53 6.33 -9.51 19.19
N LEU A 54 5.19 -9.32 18.54
CA LEU A 54 4.03 -10.20 18.69
C LEU A 54 3.55 -10.83 17.39
N GLY A 55 4.23 -10.55 16.26
CA GLY A 55 3.83 -10.97 14.92
C GLY A 55 2.71 -10.08 14.33
N PRO A 56 2.10 -10.47 13.22
CA PRO A 56 1.15 -9.65 12.48
C PRO A 56 -0.09 -9.26 13.30
N GLY A 57 -0.43 -7.96 13.28
CA GLY A 57 -1.54 -7.38 14.02
C GLY A 57 -2.92 -7.85 13.55
N TRP A 58 -3.05 -8.23 12.27
CA TRP A 58 -4.32 -8.70 11.72
C TRP A 58 -4.89 -9.92 12.45
N CYS A 59 -4.06 -10.83 12.95
CA CYS A 59 -4.54 -12.00 13.71
C CYS A 59 -4.92 -11.66 15.15
N ARG A 60 -4.36 -10.58 15.70
CA ARG A 60 -4.63 -10.09 17.06
C ARG A 60 -5.72 -9.01 17.10
N LYS A 61 -6.19 -8.53 15.93
CA LYS A 61 -7.04 -7.33 15.78
C LYS A 61 -6.38 -6.07 16.37
N ASP A 62 -5.08 -5.94 16.15
CA ASP A 62 -4.22 -4.88 16.64
C ASP A 62 -3.58 -4.18 15.44
N GLY A 63 -3.92 -2.92 15.22
CA GLY A 63 -3.53 -2.17 14.03
C GLY A 63 -4.59 -2.10 12.94
N HIS A 64 -4.23 -1.54 11.79
CA HIS A 64 -5.11 -1.35 10.64
C HIS A 64 -4.35 -0.95 9.38
N ILE A 65 -4.99 -1.07 8.22
CA ILE A 65 -4.47 -0.57 6.94
C ILE A 65 -4.58 0.95 6.93
N ILE A 66 -3.46 1.64 6.63
CA ILE A 66 -3.40 3.10 6.48
C ILE A 66 -3.35 3.55 5.03
N GLY A 67 -2.84 2.70 4.13
CA GLY A 67 -2.76 2.99 2.70
C GLY A 67 -2.72 1.72 1.86
N ILE A 68 -3.08 1.87 0.60
CA ILE A 68 -3.12 0.79 -0.39
C ILE A 68 -2.39 1.27 -1.64
N ALA A 69 -1.27 0.64 -1.97
CA ALA A 69 -0.59 0.85 -3.23
C ALA A 69 -1.05 -0.19 -4.26
N VAL A 70 -1.33 0.25 -5.46
CA VAL A 70 -1.73 -0.61 -6.57
C VAL A 70 -0.96 -0.22 -7.82
N ALA A 71 -0.48 -1.21 -8.58
CA ALA A 71 0.15 -0.98 -9.86
C ALA A 71 -0.41 -1.94 -10.92
N ALA A 72 -0.63 -1.42 -12.13
CA ALA A 72 -1.08 -2.18 -13.28
C ALA A 72 -0.53 -1.57 -14.58
N GLY A 73 0.09 -2.40 -15.42
CA GLY A 73 0.84 -1.91 -16.57
C GLY A 73 1.98 -0.99 -16.15
N GLU A 74 2.03 0.22 -16.69
CA GLU A 74 3.03 1.24 -16.35
C GLU A 74 2.48 2.30 -15.37
N SER A 75 1.27 2.10 -14.87
CA SER A 75 0.61 3.04 -13.95
C SER A 75 0.61 2.52 -12.53
N SER A 76 0.68 3.44 -11.57
CA SER A 76 0.57 3.13 -10.15
C SER A 76 -0.25 4.19 -9.42
N TRP A 77 -0.92 3.76 -8.37
CA TRP A 77 -1.77 4.60 -7.53
C TRP A 77 -1.52 4.27 -6.06
N TYR A 78 -1.65 5.27 -5.22
CA TYR A 78 -1.67 5.10 -3.79
C TYR A 78 -2.95 5.69 -3.21
N PHE A 79 -3.66 4.92 -2.42
CA PHE A 79 -4.92 5.29 -1.80
C PHE A 79 -4.71 5.43 -0.29
N PRO A 80 -4.47 6.63 0.23
CA PRO A 80 -4.41 6.87 1.68
C PRO A 80 -5.82 6.73 2.25
N VAL A 81 -5.99 5.90 3.29
CA VAL A 81 -7.32 5.59 3.86
C VAL A 81 -7.41 5.79 5.38
N ALA A 82 -6.26 5.90 6.05
CA ALA A 82 -6.19 6.16 7.49
C ALA A 82 -4.88 6.84 7.92
N HIS A 83 -4.32 7.70 7.09
CA HIS A 83 -3.25 8.62 7.46
C HIS A 83 -3.77 9.73 8.36
N THR A 84 -2.88 10.51 8.92
CA THR A 84 -3.26 11.67 9.75
C THR A 84 -4.08 12.68 8.98
N VAL A 85 -3.76 12.89 7.69
CA VAL A 85 -4.45 13.82 6.77
C VAL A 85 -4.45 13.30 5.34
N GLY A 86 -5.23 13.94 4.45
CA GLY A 86 -5.19 13.68 3.01
C GLY A 86 -5.80 12.33 2.61
N ASN A 87 -6.71 11.78 3.42
CA ASN A 87 -7.31 10.48 3.14
C ASN A 87 -8.40 10.54 2.09
N MET A 88 -8.43 9.49 1.26
CA MET A 88 -9.59 9.19 0.44
C MET A 88 -10.73 8.59 1.29
N PRO A 89 -11.99 8.69 0.84
CA PRO A 89 -13.10 8.03 1.53
C PRO A 89 -12.88 6.51 1.62
N ARG A 90 -12.66 6.00 2.84
CA ARG A 90 -12.30 4.60 3.09
C ARG A 90 -13.29 3.60 2.47
N ARG A 91 -14.59 3.83 2.67
CA ARG A 91 -15.64 2.89 2.22
C ARG A 91 -15.65 2.68 0.70
N PRO A 92 -15.66 3.72 -0.16
CA PRO A 92 -15.56 3.54 -1.61
C PRO A 92 -14.29 2.81 -2.05
N VAL A 93 -13.13 3.14 -1.46
CA VAL A 93 -11.86 2.47 -1.80
C VAL A 93 -11.91 0.98 -1.46
N PHE A 94 -12.38 0.60 -0.27
CA PHE A 94 -12.49 -0.81 0.11
C PHE A 94 -13.56 -1.56 -0.65
N GLN A 95 -14.66 -0.90 -1.04
CA GLN A 95 -15.67 -1.52 -1.90
C GLN A 95 -15.08 -1.84 -3.27
N TRP A 96 -14.40 -0.87 -3.90
CA TRP A 96 -13.70 -1.07 -5.16
C TRP A 96 -12.65 -2.19 -5.06
N LEU A 97 -11.82 -2.18 -4.03
CA LEU A 97 -10.80 -3.21 -3.83
C LEU A 97 -11.43 -4.60 -3.65
N THR A 98 -12.54 -4.68 -2.92
CA THR A 98 -13.29 -5.92 -2.73
C THR A 98 -13.82 -6.46 -4.06
N ASP A 99 -14.37 -5.59 -4.89
CA ASP A 99 -14.93 -5.98 -6.18
C ASP A 99 -13.83 -6.36 -7.18
N LEU A 100 -12.71 -5.63 -7.18
CA LEU A 100 -11.52 -5.97 -7.94
C LEU A 100 -10.96 -7.35 -7.55
N CYS A 101 -10.81 -7.62 -6.26
CA CYS A 101 -10.25 -8.86 -5.74
C CYS A 101 -11.15 -10.09 -5.95
N LYS A 102 -12.44 -9.90 -6.21
CA LYS A 102 -13.37 -11.00 -6.58
C LYS A 102 -13.17 -11.53 -7.99
N ASP A 103 -12.50 -10.79 -8.86
CA ASP A 103 -12.29 -11.21 -10.25
C ASP A 103 -11.31 -12.38 -10.32
N THR A 104 -11.85 -13.57 -10.61
CA THR A 104 -11.09 -14.81 -10.68
C THR A 104 -10.21 -14.92 -11.93
N THR A 105 -10.38 -14.05 -12.91
CA THR A 105 -9.60 -14.04 -14.16
C THR A 105 -8.26 -13.32 -13.98
N LYS A 106 -8.16 -12.44 -12.98
CA LYS A 106 -6.98 -11.63 -12.71
C LYS A 106 -5.89 -12.36 -11.93
N THR A 107 -4.67 -11.90 -12.15
CA THR A 107 -3.49 -12.30 -11.34
C THR A 107 -3.12 -11.15 -10.42
N PHE A 108 -3.08 -11.39 -9.13
CA PHE A 108 -2.65 -10.44 -8.11
C PHE A 108 -1.21 -10.76 -7.67
N VAL A 109 -0.36 -9.76 -7.72
CA VAL A 109 1.07 -9.87 -7.37
C VAL A 109 1.33 -9.14 -6.06
N PHE A 110 2.03 -9.82 -5.17
CA PHE A 110 2.44 -9.32 -3.85
C PHE A 110 3.94 -9.54 -3.64
N HIS A 111 4.47 -8.91 -2.60
CA HIS A 111 5.77 -9.24 -2.05
C HIS A 111 5.63 -9.54 -0.56
N ASN A 112 5.74 -10.82 -0.16
CA ASN A 112 5.31 -11.35 1.13
C ASN A 112 3.78 -11.37 1.28
N ALA A 113 3.12 -11.99 0.33
CA ALA A 113 1.66 -12.06 0.20
C ALA A 113 0.92 -12.44 1.49
N LEU A 114 1.55 -13.24 2.36
CA LEU A 114 0.93 -13.67 3.61
C LEU A 114 0.54 -12.49 4.50
N TYR A 115 1.38 -11.45 4.53
CA TYR A 115 1.13 -10.26 5.33
C TYR A 115 -0.06 -9.47 4.79
N ASP A 116 -0.04 -9.15 3.49
CA ASP A 116 -1.10 -8.35 2.85
C ASP A 116 -2.44 -9.09 2.83
N LEU A 117 -2.43 -10.37 2.46
CA LEU A 117 -3.64 -11.20 2.44
C LEU A 117 -4.28 -11.34 3.82
N GLY A 118 -3.47 -11.37 4.89
CA GLY A 118 -3.95 -11.37 6.26
C GLY A 118 -4.73 -10.09 6.59
N TRP A 119 -4.14 -8.92 6.27
CA TRP A 119 -4.78 -7.63 6.47
C TRP A 119 -6.01 -7.43 5.58
N LEU A 120 -5.95 -7.80 4.30
CA LEU A 120 -7.10 -7.75 3.39
C LEU A 120 -8.27 -8.57 3.95
N ARG A 121 -8.00 -9.81 4.40
CA ARG A 121 -9.02 -10.68 4.98
C ARG A 121 -9.59 -10.12 6.28
N ALA A 122 -8.78 -9.47 7.13
CA ALA A 122 -9.25 -8.82 8.35
C ALA A 122 -10.23 -7.66 8.05
N GLU A 123 -10.07 -7.01 6.89
CA GLU A 123 -10.98 -5.97 6.38
C GLU A 123 -12.16 -6.52 5.54
N GLY A 124 -12.29 -7.85 5.44
CA GLY A 124 -13.35 -8.50 4.67
C GLY A 124 -13.10 -8.59 3.17
N VAL A 125 -11.89 -8.27 2.71
CA VAL A 125 -11.49 -8.39 1.31
C VAL A 125 -10.88 -9.78 1.07
N GLU A 126 -11.49 -10.57 0.20
CA GLU A 126 -11.00 -11.89 -0.18
C GLU A 126 -10.50 -11.88 -1.62
N VAL A 127 -9.23 -12.20 -1.83
CA VAL A 127 -8.62 -12.31 -3.16
C VAL A 127 -9.00 -13.66 -3.76
N LYS A 128 -9.81 -13.64 -4.82
CA LYS A 128 -10.32 -14.82 -5.54
C LYS A 128 -9.49 -15.17 -6.77
N GLY A 129 -8.78 -14.19 -7.32
CA GLY A 129 -7.92 -14.38 -8.49
C GLY A 129 -6.64 -15.16 -8.15
N LYS A 130 -5.81 -15.33 -9.16
CA LYS A 130 -4.53 -16.02 -9.02
C LYS A 130 -3.54 -15.17 -8.23
N ILE A 131 -2.94 -15.75 -7.19
CA ILE A 131 -1.95 -15.06 -6.36
C ILE A 131 -0.53 -15.43 -6.84
N ARG A 132 0.33 -14.41 -6.93
CA ARG A 132 1.77 -14.51 -7.16
C ARG A 132 2.50 -13.77 -6.04
N ASP A 133 3.54 -14.38 -5.50
CA ASP A 133 4.38 -13.79 -4.45
C ASP A 133 5.83 -13.74 -4.95
N THR A 134 6.36 -12.55 -5.12
CA THR A 134 7.72 -12.35 -5.63
C THR A 134 8.77 -12.72 -4.59
N MET A 135 8.46 -12.63 -3.28
CA MET A 135 9.39 -13.06 -2.22
C MET A 135 9.52 -14.59 -2.17
N VAL A 136 8.45 -15.33 -2.50
CA VAL A 136 8.46 -16.78 -2.59
C VAL A 136 9.05 -17.26 -3.92
N ALA A 137 8.80 -16.56 -5.01
CA ALA A 137 9.31 -16.91 -6.33
C ALA A 137 10.83 -16.73 -6.45
N ALA A 138 11.39 -15.70 -5.82
CA ALA A 138 12.81 -15.35 -5.96
C ALA A 138 13.78 -16.46 -5.52
N PRO A 139 13.62 -17.15 -4.37
CA PRO A 139 14.49 -18.28 -4.00
C PRO A 139 14.36 -19.49 -4.94
N LEU A 140 13.23 -19.66 -5.63
CA LEU A 140 13.08 -20.72 -6.63
C LEU A 140 13.89 -20.44 -7.90
N LEU A 141 14.16 -19.16 -8.19
CA LEU A 141 15.01 -18.73 -9.31
C LEU A 141 16.49 -18.75 -8.94
N ASN A 142 16.83 -18.37 -7.72
CA ASN A 142 18.20 -18.36 -7.23
C ASN A 142 18.23 -18.51 -5.71
N GLU A 143 18.47 -19.73 -5.24
CA GLU A 143 18.52 -20.09 -3.82
C GLU A 143 19.78 -19.56 -3.10
N ASN A 144 20.81 -19.14 -3.84
CA ASN A 144 22.09 -18.69 -3.28
C ASN A 144 22.09 -17.20 -2.92
N ARG A 145 20.97 -16.51 -3.09
CA ARG A 145 20.87 -15.09 -2.71
C ARG A 145 20.86 -14.93 -1.20
N ARG A 146 21.49 -13.84 -0.73
CA ARG A 146 21.51 -13.51 0.70
C ARG A 146 20.23 -12.85 1.17
N TYR A 147 19.56 -12.08 0.28
CA TYR A 147 18.36 -11.29 0.62
C TYR A 147 17.30 -11.43 -0.47
N TYR A 148 16.04 -11.56 -0.03
CA TYR A 148 14.87 -11.67 -0.87
C TYR A 148 13.87 -10.53 -0.63
N ASN A 149 14.26 -9.46 0.09
CA ASN A 149 13.41 -8.28 0.24
C ASN A 149 13.26 -7.53 -1.08
N LEU A 150 12.16 -6.78 -1.21
CA LEU A 150 11.78 -6.11 -2.45
C LEU A 150 12.87 -5.16 -2.97
N ASN A 151 13.53 -4.41 -2.09
CA ASN A 151 14.60 -3.48 -2.47
C ASN A 151 15.79 -4.19 -3.12
N SER A 152 16.23 -5.31 -2.55
CA SER A 152 17.33 -6.11 -3.12
C SER A 152 16.95 -6.74 -4.45
N LEU A 153 15.71 -7.23 -4.59
CA LEU A 153 15.22 -7.81 -5.85
C LEU A 153 15.06 -6.74 -6.92
N ALA A 154 14.49 -5.58 -6.59
CA ALA A 154 14.34 -4.46 -7.51
C ALA A 154 15.71 -3.95 -8.00
N GLY A 155 16.69 -3.82 -7.11
CA GLY A 155 18.05 -3.45 -7.47
C GLY A 155 18.69 -4.42 -8.48
N ASP A 156 18.56 -5.71 -8.24
CA ASP A 156 19.23 -6.73 -9.08
C ASP A 156 18.50 -6.99 -10.40
N TYR A 157 17.17 -6.95 -10.43
CA TYR A 157 16.40 -7.27 -11.64
C TYR A 157 15.99 -6.04 -12.47
N LEU A 158 15.83 -4.88 -11.81
CA LEU A 158 15.31 -3.67 -12.45
C LEU A 158 16.30 -2.51 -12.44
N GLY A 159 17.42 -2.64 -11.70
CA GLY A 159 18.39 -1.55 -11.55
C GLY A 159 17.86 -0.36 -10.76
N THR A 160 16.78 -0.53 -10.01
CA THR A 160 16.13 0.52 -9.22
C THR A 160 16.07 0.15 -7.74
N TYR A 161 16.05 1.18 -6.89
CA TYR A 161 15.99 1.01 -5.44
C TYR A 161 14.86 1.85 -4.87
N LYS A 162 14.32 1.43 -3.72
CA LYS A 162 13.34 2.21 -2.96
C LYS A 162 13.97 3.55 -2.55
N ASP A 163 13.32 4.66 -2.87
CA ASP A 163 13.73 5.96 -2.36
C ASP A 163 13.17 6.14 -0.94
N GLU A 164 14.03 5.97 0.05
CA GLU A 164 13.68 6.11 1.46
C GLU A 164 14.05 7.49 2.04
N LYS A 165 14.57 8.42 1.22
CA LYS A 165 15.05 9.71 1.73
C LYS A 165 13.91 10.51 2.38
N MET A 166 12.75 10.52 1.74
CA MET A 166 11.57 11.23 2.25
C MET A 166 11.04 10.61 3.56
N LEU A 167 11.03 9.26 3.66
CA LEU A 167 10.61 8.57 4.89
C LEU A 167 11.57 8.83 6.05
N LYS A 168 12.87 8.89 5.78
CA LYS A 168 13.89 9.16 6.82
C LYS A 168 13.83 10.61 7.31
N SER A 169 13.62 11.58 6.41
CA SER A 169 13.47 12.98 6.79
C SER A 169 12.18 13.30 7.55
N ALA A 170 11.14 12.47 7.40
CA ALA A 170 9.88 12.62 8.13
C ALA A 170 9.90 11.93 9.50
N ALA A 171 10.92 11.10 9.80
CA ALA A 171 11.06 10.37 11.04
C ALA A 171 12.07 11.01 12.02
N GLU A 172 12.83 12.02 11.58
CA GLU A 172 13.70 12.88 12.40
C GLU A 172 12.97 14.12 12.90
#